data_dfb83e11522862b2882050b398d7bcdd
#
_entry.id   dfb83e11522862b2882050b398d7bcdd
#
_cell.length_a   1.000
_cell.length_b   1.000
_cell.length_c   1.000
_cell.angle_alpha   90.00
_cell.angle_beta   90.00
_cell.angle_gamma   90.00
#
_symmetry.space_group_name_H-M   'P 1'
#
loop_
_entity.id
_entity.type
_entity.pdbx_description
1 polymer ?
#
loop_
_entity_poly.entity_id
_entity_poly.type
_entity_poly.pdbx_seq_one_letter_code
_entity_poly.pdbx_strand_id
1 'polypeptide(L)'
;MSTDNVKCTAEELDDVLDSLVWSKAEKRAYKKMRKRHHKELRKLAKDDRPWDWEYIHDLVVLKVKQVYEYYMAGNCVTQAKEEREKLLKSMKKVMDILDVIEHVNDPYTAYNEKHPRPFPNFVPNGDGSYSIKFDEPDEIHEERHKIWGECRENYGKLFEKFYAKLGKEMRNWWD
;
A
#
# COMPACT_ATOMS: atom_id res chain seq x y z
N MET A 1 -53.17 -6.57 11.04
CA MET A 1 -52.27 -5.75 10.21
C MET A 1 -51.13 -6.66 9.79
N SER A 2 -51.15 -7.10 8.53
CA SER A 2 -50.12 -7.98 7.94
C SER A 2 -48.88 -7.15 7.64
N THR A 3 -47.79 -7.43 8.34
CA THR A 3 -46.49 -6.88 7.96
C THR A 3 -45.92 -7.81 6.88
N ASP A 4 -46.22 -7.49 5.62
CA ASP A 4 -45.55 -8.14 4.49
C ASP A 4 -44.08 -7.80 4.57
N ASN A 5 -43.30 -8.77 5.03
CA ASN A 5 -41.84 -8.77 4.94
C ASN A 5 -41.47 -8.87 3.45
N VAL A 6 -41.29 -7.74 2.81
CA VAL A 6 -40.68 -7.68 1.48
C VAL A 6 -39.22 -8.16 1.64
N LYS A 7 -38.98 -9.41 1.32
CA LYS A 7 -37.63 -9.96 1.19
C LYS A 7 -37.03 -9.47 -0.13
N CYS A 8 -36.38 -8.32 -0.11
CA CYS A 8 -35.51 -7.92 -1.19
C CYS A 8 -34.26 -8.81 -1.20
N THR A 9 -33.90 -9.35 -2.34
CA THR A 9 -32.60 -10.02 -2.52
C THR A 9 -31.49 -8.99 -2.47
N ALA A 10 -30.26 -9.39 -2.08
CA ALA A 10 -29.11 -8.49 -2.06
C ALA A 10 -28.84 -7.82 -3.43
N GLU A 11 -29.15 -8.53 -4.53
CA GLU A 11 -29.04 -8.02 -5.91
C GLU A 11 -30.11 -6.95 -6.22
N GLU A 12 -31.34 -7.14 -5.75
CA GLU A 12 -32.43 -6.16 -5.91
C GLU A 12 -32.18 -4.90 -5.07
N LEU A 13 -31.60 -5.03 -3.89
CA LEU A 13 -31.15 -3.89 -3.05
C LEU A 13 -30.00 -3.13 -3.71
N ASP A 14 -29.02 -3.83 -4.27
CA ASP A 14 -27.93 -3.21 -5.02
C ASP A 14 -28.45 -2.47 -6.28
N ASP A 15 -29.40 -3.06 -7.00
CA ASP A 15 -30.02 -2.42 -8.19
C ASP A 15 -30.88 -1.19 -7.82
N VAL A 16 -31.60 -1.24 -6.71
CA VAL A 16 -32.42 -0.11 -6.22
C VAL A 16 -31.53 1.01 -5.67
N LEU A 17 -30.53 0.70 -4.87
CA LEU A 17 -29.54 1.67 -4.39
C LEU A 17 -28.78 2.28 -5.56
N ASP A 18 -28.38 1.46 -6.52
CA ASP A 18 -27.71 1.88 -7.73
C ASP A 18 -28.58 2.80 -8.61
N SER A 19 -29.90 2.59 -8.66
CA SER A 19 -30.81 3.40 -9.46
C SER A 19 -31.14 4.76 -8.85
N LEU A 20 -31.16 4.84 -7.51
CA LEU A 20 -31.60 6.03 -6.77
C LEU A 20 -30.50 7.08 -6.55
N VAL A 21 -29.23 6.73 -6.66
CA VAL A 21 -28.16 7.56 -6.12
C VAL A 21 -27.03 7.91 -7.09
N TRP A 22 -26.79 7.10 -8.11
CA TRP A 22 -25.63 7.33 -9.02
C TRP A 22 -26.06 7.69 -10.44
N SER A 23 -25.50 8.77 -10.94
CA SER A 23 -25.61 9.13 -12.35
C SER A 23 -24.95 8.05 -13.26
N LYS A 24 -25.35 7.98 -14.52
CA LYS A 24 -24.70 7.08 -15.52
C LYS A 24 -23.20 7.30 -15.64
N ALA A 25 -22.72 8.53 -15.41
CA ALA A 25 -21.31 8.88 -15.45
C ALA A 25 -20.56 8.29 -14.25
N GLU A 26 -21.13 8.42 -13.03
CA GLU A 26 -20.58 7.86 -11.79
C GLU A 26 -20.52 6.34 -11.83
N LYS A 27 -21.57 5.67 -12.32
CA LYS A 27 -21.57 4.21 -12.52
C LYS A 27 -20.47 3.76 -13.48
N ARG A 28 -20.22 4.50 -14.55
CA ARG A 28 -19.12 4.21 -15.49
C ARG A 28 -17.75 4.41 -14.84
N ALA A 29 -17.57 5.49 -14.09
CA ALA A 29 -16.34 5.78 -13.36
C ALA A 29 -16.03 4.70 -12.32
N TYR A 30 -17.03 4.29 -11.54
CA TYR A 30 -16.92 3.21 -10.56
C TYR A 30 -16.54 1.86 -11.22
N LYS A 31 -17.24 1.47 -12.31
CA LYS A 31 -16.89 0.25 -13.04
C LYS A 31 -15.46 0.27 -13.58
N LYS A 32 -14.98 1.44 -14.05
CA LYS A 32 -13.61 1.60 -14.54
C LYS A 32 -12.60 1.46 -13.37
N MET A 33 -12.87 2.11 -12.25
CA MET A 33 -12.05 2.01 -11.02
C MET A 33 -11.99 0.56 -10.54
N ARG A 34 -13.13 -0.12 -10.39
CA ARG A 34 -13.20 -1.52 -9.95
C ARG A 34 -12.42 -2.47 -10.87
N LYS A 35 -12.50 -2.28 -12.21
CA LYS A 35 -11.71 -3.06 -13.16
C LYS A 35 -10.20 -2.85 -12.97
N ARG A 36 -9.77 -1.61 -12.71
CA ARG A 36 -8.37 -1.30 -12.42
C ARG A 36 -7.92 -1.99 -11.14
N HIS A 37 -8.67 -1.84 -10.04
CA HIS A 37 -8.39 -2.49 -8.76
C HIS A 37 -8.25 -4.02 -8.89
N HIS A 38 -9.13 -4.67 -9.65
CA HIS A 38 -9.02 -6.12 -9.92
C HIS A 38 -7.77 -6.46 -10.72
N LYS A 39 -7.36 -5.61 -11.66
CA LYS A 39 -6.13 -5.82 -12.44
C LYS A 39 -4.88 -5.71 -11.56
N GLU A 40 -4.85 -4.73 -10.66
CA GLU A 40 -3.77 -4.53 -9.70
C GLU A 40 -3.64 -5.71 -8.73
N LEU A 41 -4.76 -6.17 -8.16
CA LEU A 41 -4.79 -7.37 -7.31
C LEU A 41 -4.29 -8.62 -8.04
N ARG A 42 -4.71 -8.80 -9.32
CA ARG A 42 -4.22 -9.94 -10.12
C ARG A 42 -2.73 -9.84 -10.45
N LYS A 43 -2.20 -8.63 -10.63
CA LYS A 43 -0.78 -8.43 -10.85
C LYS A 43 -0.01 -8.82 -9.59
N LEU A 44 -0.42 -8.31 -8.43
CA LEU A 44 0.19 -8.63 -7.16
C LEU A 44 0.14 -10.13 -6.86
N ALA A 45 -1.03 -10.79 -7.09
CA ALA A 45 -1.19 -12.22 -6.85
C ALA A 45 -0.31 -13.13 -7.75
N LYS A 46 0.22 -12.64 -8.88
CA LYS A 46 1.16 -13.40 -9.71
C LYS A 46 2.56 -13.47 -9.12
N ASP A 47 2.91 -12.47 -8.31
CA ASP A 47 4.21 -12.37 -7.65
C ASP A 47 4.18 -12.99 -6.25
N ASP A 48 3.02 -13.62 -5.87
CA ASP A 48 2.82 -14.28 -4.58
C ASP A 48 3.85 -15.38 -4.33
N ARG A 49 4.57 -15.22 -3.23
CA ARG A 49 5.49 -16.22 -2.68
C ARG A 49 4.99 -16.63 -1.31
N PRO A 50 4.64 -17.91 -1.07
CA PRO A 50 3.98 -18.35 0.15
C PRO A 50 4.72 -18.04 1.45
N TRP A 51 6.00 -17.73 1.39
CA TRP A 51 6.88 -17.39 2.52
C TRP A 51 7.24 -15.90 2.59
N ASP A 52 6.69 -15.08 1.67
CA ASP A 52 7.07 -13.68 1.56
C ASP A 52 6.06 -12.79 2.29
N TRP A 53 6.43 -12.36 3.50
CA TRP A 53 5.64 -11.40 4.29
C TRP A 53 5.48 -10.04 3.56
N GLU A 54 6.40 -9.70 2.66
CA GLU A 54 6.37 -8.50 1.84
C GLU A 54 5.14 -8.49 0.94
N TYR A 55 4.73 -9.65 0.42
CA TYR A 55 3.48 -9.81 -0.30
C TYR A 55 2.24 -9.44 0.53
N ILE A 56 2.22 -9.85 1.81
CA ILE A 56 1.12 -9.49 2.73
C ILE A 56 1.09 -7.98 2.96
N HIS A 57 2.27 -7.37 3.15
CA HIS A 57 2.38 -5.92 3.29
C HIS A 57 1.85 -5.20 2.05
N ASP A 58 2.30 -5.57 0.86
CA ASP A 58 1.88 -5.00 -0.41
C ASP A 58 0.37 -5.13 -0.64
N LEU A 59 -0.22 -6.28 -0.26
CA LEU A 59 -1.66 -6.48 -0.31
C LEU A 59 -2.40 -5.52 0.62
N VAL A 60 -1.93 -5.32 1.84
CA VAL A 60 -2.51 -4.37 2.80
C VAL A 60 -2.40 -2.94 2.26
N VAL A 61 -1.23 -2.53 1.79
CA VAL A 61 -0.99 -1.21 1.20
C VAL A 61 -1.91 -0.97 0.01
N LEU A 62 -2.00 -1.94 -0.91
CA LEU A 62 -2.87 -1.84 -2.07
C LEU A 62 -4.33 -1.66 -1.65
N LYS A 63 -4.81 -2.43 -0.67
CA LYS A 63 -6.19 -2.31 -0.17
C LYS A 63 -6.46 -0.97 0.50
N VAL A 64 -5.53 -0.46 1.30
CA VAL A 64 -5.65 0.86 1.92
C VAL A 64 -5.77 1.96 0.86
N LYS A 65 -4.90 1.93 -0.17
CA LYS A 65 -4.95 2.86 -1.31
C LYS A 65 -6.29 2.79 -2.05
N GLN A 66 -6.79 1.59 -2.32
CA GLN A 66 -8.06 1.36 -3.02
C GLN A 66 -9.26 1.87 -2.22
N VAL A 67 -9.27 1.66 -0.90
CA VAL A 67 -10.33 2.17 -0.01
C VAL A 67 -10.29 3.70 0.02
N TYR A 68 -9.12 4.30 0.20
CA TYR A 68 -8.97 5.76 0.16
C TYR A 68 -9.48 6.36 -1.15
N GLU A 69 -9.10 5.76 -2.29
CA GLU A 69 -9.55 6.20 -3.61
C GLU A 69 -11.07 6.08 -3.78
N TYR A 70 -11.68 5.01 -3.27
CA TYR A 70 -13.13 4.82 -3.29
C TYR A 70 -13.85 5.96 -2.56
N TYR A 71 -13.40 6.33 -1.37
CA TYR A 71 -13.97 7.43 -0.61
C TYR A 71 -13.71 8.80 -1.24
N MET A 72 -12.51 9.01 -1.79
CA MET A 72 -12.16 10.24 -2.52
C MET A 72 -13.05 10.46 -3.73
N ALA A 73 -13.38 9.40 -4.48
CA ALA A 73 -14.24 9.46 -5.64
C ALA A 73 -15.71 9.79 -5.31
N GLY A 74 -16.07 9.90 -4.04
CA GLY A 74 -17.43 10.23 -3.61
C GLY A 74 -18.42 9.09 -3.76
N ASN A 75 -17.94 7.85 -3.91
CA ASN A 75 -18.77 6.67 -4.12
C ASN A 75 -19.51 6.20 -2.84
N CYS A 76 -19.19 6.76 -1.69
CA CYS A 76 -19.85 6.44 -0.43
C CYS A 76 -21.15 7.24 -0.30
N VAL A 77 -22.25 6.60 -0.59
CA VAL A 77 -23.59 7.22 -0.69
C VAL A 77 -24.30 7.33 0.65
N THR A 78 -23.93 6.47 1.60
CA THR A 78 -24.65 6.29 2.85
C THR A 78 -24.22 7.23 3.98
N GLN A 79 -23.12 7.95 3.80
CA GLN A 79 -22.56 8.80 4.85
C GLN A 79 -22.81 10.29 4.60
N ALA A 80 -23.16 11.00 5.67
CA ALA A 80 -23.21 12.45 5.65
C ALA A 80 -21.85 13.05 5.22
N LYS A 81 -21.86 14.18 4.53
CA LYS A 81 -20.66 14.84 4.01
C LYS A 81 -19.58 15.02 5.09
N GLU A 82 -20.00 15.43 6.28
CA GLU A 82 -19.09 15.66 7.42
C GLU A 82 -18.41 14.37 7.92
N GLU A 83 -19.14 13.26 7.94
CA GLU A 83 -18.60 11.94 8.33
C GLU A 83 -17.59 11.46 7.32
N ARG A 84 -17.88 11.60 6.03
CA ARG A 84 -16.94 11.29 4.95
C ARG A 84 -15.66 12.11 5.04
N GLU A 85 -15.76 13.42 5.33
CA GLU A 85 -14.60 14.27 5.52
C GLU A 85 -13.72 13.83 6.71
N LYS A 86 -14.35 13.43 7.82
CA LYS A 86 -13.63 12.85 8.97
C LYS A 86 -12.91 11.56 8.61
N LEU A 87 -13.57 10.67 7.87
CA LEU A 87 -12.97 9.41 7.40
C LEU A 87 -11.80 9.66 6.45
N LEU A 88 -11.96 10.51 5.46
CA LEU A 88 -10.89 10.90 4.55
C LEU A 88 -9.69 11.50 5.28
N LYS A 89 -9.93 12.32 6.30
CA LYS A 89 -8.87 12.87 7.14
C LYS A 89 -8.14 11.80 7.95
N SER A 90 -8.86 10.79 8.43
CA SER A 90 -8.31 9.62 9.12
C SER A 90 -7.44 8.78 8.16
N MET A 91 -7.99 8.43 6.99
CA MET A 91 -7.28 7.67 5.96
C MET A 91 -6.04 8.40 5.45
N LYS A 92 -6.14 9.73 5.25
CA LYS A 92 -5.01 10.54 4.80
C LYS A 92 -3.81 10.43 5.75
N LYS A 93 -4.01 10.37 7.07
CA LYS A 93 -2.91 10.20 8.03
C LYS A 93 -2.16 8.87 7.84
N VAL A 94 -2.84 7.83 7.39
CA VAL A 94 -2.23 6.53 7.07
C VAL A 94 -1.52 6.62 5.72
N MET A 95 -2.13 7.27 4.73
CA MET A 95 -1.53 7.50 3.41
C MET A 95 -0.25 8.35 3.50
N ASP A 96 -0.24 9.38 4.35
CA ASP A 96 0.94 10.24 4.55
C ASP A 96 2.14 9.43 5.12
N ILE A 97 1.89 8.39 5.93
CA ILE A 97 2.96 7.50 6.42
C ILE A 97 3.45 6.59 5.28
N LEU A 98 2.54 6.06 4.46
CA LEU A 98 2.91 5.25 3.29
C LEU A 98 3.76 6.02 2.29
N ASP A 99 3.41 7.27 2.02
CA ASP A 99 4.17 8.15 1.14
C ASP A 99 5.62 8.31 1.64
N VAL A 100 5.81 8.50 2.94
CA VAL A 100 7.16 8.57 3.54
C VAL A 100 7.89 7.22 3.44
N ILE A 101 7.19 6.09 3.61
CA ILE A 101 7.78 4.74 3.47
C ILE A 101 8.26 4.51 2.05
N GLU A 102 7.50 4.91 1.04
CA GLU A 102 7.86 4.76 -0.39
C GLU A 102 9.16 5.49 -0.73
N HIS A 103 9.47 6.59 -0.04
CA HIS A 103 10.65 7.43 -0.27
C HIS A 103 11.80 7.22 0.73
N VAL A 104 11.64 6.31 1.69
CA VAL A 104 12.64 6.11 2.76
C VAL A 104 14.01 5.69 2.25
N ASN A 105 14.07 5.03 1.09
CA ASN A 105 15.30 4.55 0.46
C ASN A 105 15.90 5.55 -0.56
N ASP A 106 15.26 6.69 -0.81
CA ASP A 106 15.74 7.68 -1.77
C ASP A 106 17.19 8.14 -1.50
N PRO A 107 17.62 8.39 -0.23
CA PRO A 107 19.01 8.76 0.05
C PRO A 107 20.01 7.67 -0.38
N TYR A 108 19.68 6.40 -0.16
CA TYR A 108 20.51 5.28 -0.57
C TYR A 108 20.57 5.12 -2.10
N THR A 109 19.44 5.28 -2.75
CA THR A 109 19.33 5.26 -4.22
C THR A 109 20.15 6.38 -4.83
N ALA A 110 19.99 7.62 -4.36
CA ALA A 110 20.74 8.78 -4.83
C ALA A 110 22.25 8.66 -4.60
N TYR A 111 22.65 8.03 -3.48
CA TYR A 111 24.07 7.75 -3.24
C TYR A 111 24.63 6.74 -4.23
N ASN A 112 23.89 5.65 -4.50
CA ASN A 112 24.31 4.63 -5.46
C ASN A 112 24.35 5.13 -6.92
N GLU A 113 23.52 6.09 -7.29
CA GLU A 113 23.57 6.74 -8.60
C GLU A 113 24.86 7.56 -8.77
N LYS A 114 25.31 8.24 -7.71
CA LYS A 114 26.57 9.01 -7.72
C LYS A 114 27.81 8.11 -7.63
N HIS A 115 27.70 7.02 -6.91
CA HIS A 115 28.78 6.06 -6.66
C HIS A 115 28.31 4.66 -7.06
N PRO A 116 28.24 4.34 -8.37
CA PRO A 116 27.81 3.02 -8.84
C PRO A 116 28.65 1.91 -8.19
N ARG A 117 27.96 0.89 -7.68
CA ARG A 117 28.65 -0.24 -7.05
C ARG A 117 29.38 -1.06 -8.12
N PRO A 118 30.67 -1.34 -7.94
CA PRO A 118 31.40 -2.21 -8.86
C PRO A 118 30.84 -3.64 -8.80
N PHE A 119 31.17 -4.43 -9.83
CA PHE A 119 30.79 -5.85 -9.83
C PHE A 119 31.46 -6.58 -8.65
N PRO A 120 30.72 -7.48 -7.97
CA PRO A 120 31.28 -8.20 -6.84
C PRO A 120 32.36 -9.20 -7.30
N ASN A 121 33.45 -9.25 -6.57
CA ASN A 121 34.47 -10.26 -6.70
C ASN A 121 34.22 -11.40 -5.70
N PHE A 122 34.13 -12.63 -6.16
CA PHE A 122 33.97 -13.80 -5.32
C PHE A 122 35.36 -14.37 -4.97
N VAL A 123 35.75 -14.24 -3.70
CA VAL A 123 37.09 -14.70 -3.23
C VAL A 123 36.87 -16.00 -2.45
N PRO A 124 37.50 -17.12 -2.88
CA PRO A 124 37.40 -18.39 -2.16
C PRO A 124 38.04 -18.31 -0.77
N ASN A 125 37.38 -18.84 0.24
CA ASN A 125 37.90 -18.85 1.63
C ASN A 125 38.70 -20.10 1.99
N GLY A 126 38.86 -21.06 1.06
CA GLY A 126 39.60 -22.31 1.28
C GLY A 126 38.81 -23.42 1.98
N ASP A 127 37.64 -23.17 2.50
CA ASP A 127 36.71 -24.12 3.11
C ASP A 127 35.52 -24.51 2.19
N GLY A 128 35.58 -24.12 0.91
CA GLY A 128 34.54 -24.32 -0.08
C GLY A 128 33.48 -23.18 -0.10
N SER A 129 33.59 -22.20 0.78
CA SER A 129 32.79 -20.99 0.75
C SER A 129 33.48 -19.85 -0.01
N TYR A 130 32.72 -18.79 -0.32
CA TYR A 130 33.21 -17.59 -0.99
C TYR A 130 32.84 -16.35 -0.19
N SER A 131 33.80 -15.42 -0.08
CA SER A 131 33.54 -14.06 0.39
C SER A 131 33.23 -13.17 -0.82
N ILE A 132 32.26 -12.28 -0.65
CA ILE A 132 31.94 -11.26 -1.64
C ILE A 132 32.74 -10.00 -1.30
N LYS A 133 33.58 -9.56 -2.22
CA LYS A 133 34.34 -8.30 -2.10
C LYS A 133 33.97 -7.36 -3.23
N PHE A 134 33.87 -6.08 -2.91
CA PHE A 134 33.67 -5.02 -3.89
C PHE A 134 34.98 -4.23 -4.01
N ASP A 135 35.39 -3.97 -5.25
CA ASP A 135 36.55 -3.15 -5.54
C ASP A 135 36.17 -1.67 -5.54
N GLU A 136 35.85 -1.17 -4.34
CA GLU A 136 35.51 0.24 -4.11
C GLU A 136 36.35 0.79 -2.93
N PRO A 137 36.67 2.10 -2.92
CA PRO A 137 37.35 2.74 -1.79
C PRO A 137 36.60 2.51 -0.46
N ASP A 138 37.34 2.26 0.62
CA ASP A 138 36.76 1.97 1.95
C ASP A 138 35.83 3.09 2.41
N GLU A 139 36.16 4.35 2.15
CA GLU A 139 35.36 5.52 2.51
C GLU A 139 33.96 5.49 1.82
N ILE A 140 33.92 5.09 0.54
CA ILE A 140 32.64 4.96 -0.20
C ILE A 140 31.84 3.79 0.34
N HIS A 141 32.51 2.69 0.65
CA HIS A 141 31.89 1.50 1.23
C HIS A 141 31.27 1.80 2.60
N GLU A 142 32.01 2.42 3.50
CA GLU A 142 31.56 2.79 4.84
C GLU A 142 30.36 3.77 4.81
N GLU A 143 30.44 4.82 4.00
CA GLU A 143 29.37 5.80 3.87
C GLU A 143 28.09 5.15 3.27
N ARG A 144 28.25 4.27 2.30
CA ARG A 144 27.15 3.48 1.73
C ARG A 144 26.45 2.63 2.79
N HIS A 145 27.24 1.94 3.64
CA HIS A 145 26.70 1.13 4.73
C HIS A 145 25.99 1.95 5.78
N LYS A 146 26.53 3.12 6.10
CA LYS A 146 25.90 4.05 7.04
C LYS A 146 24.54 4.53 6.52
N ILE A 147 24.49 5.03 5.28
CA ILE A 147 23.24 5.50 4.65
C ILE A 147 22.20 4.35 4.60
N TRP A 148 22.63 3.15 4.20
CA TRP A 148 21.76 1.98 4.18
C TRP A 148 21.22 1.62 5.57
N GLY A 149 22.07 1.67 6.60
CA GLY A 149 21.70 1.44 7.98
C GLY A 149 20.65 2.42 8.47
N GLU A 150 20.83 3.72 8.19
CA GLU A 150 19.88 4.78 8.53
C GLU A 150 18.54 4.60 7.80
N CYS A 151 18.57 4.28 6.51
CA CYS A 151 17.35 4.00 5.74
C CYS A 151 16.59 2.79 6.32
N ARG A 152 17.30 1.72 6.66
CA ARG A 152 16.71 0.51 7.24
C ARG A 152 16.09 0.76 8.62
N GLU A 153 16.77 1.51 9.47
CA GLU A 153 16.25 1.88 10.80
C GLU A 153 14.98 2.74 10.67
N ASN A 154 15.02 3.73 9.79
CA ASN A 154 13.89 4.60 9.52
C ASN A 154 12.70 3.82 8.92
N TYR A 155 12.97 2.89 8.01
CA TYR A 155 11.95 1.99 7.46
C TYR A 155 11.26 1.20 8.58
N GLY A 156 12.02 0.59 9.49
CA GLY A 156 11.46 -0.17 10.61
C GLY A 156 10.52 0.69 11.48
N LYS A 157 10.96 1.89 11.87
CA LYS A 157 10.15 2.83 12.67
C LYS A 157 8.87 3.27 11.93
N LEU A 158 8.97 3.55 10.64
CA LEU A 158 7.82 3.95 9.83
C LEU A 158 6.83 2.80 9.62
N PHE A 159 7.35 1.60 9.42
CA PHE A 159 6.56 0.39 9.30
C PHE A 159 5.72 0.11 10.55
N GLU A 160 6.34 0.15 11.73
CA GLU A 160 5.64 0.01 13.01
C GLU A 160 4.58 1.10 13.18
N LYS A 161 4.92 2.35 12.89
CA LYS A 161 4.00 3.48 12.94
C LYS A 161 2.81 3.32 11.99
N PHE A 162 3.06 2.80 10.78
CA PHE A 162 2.02 2.52 9.80
C PHE A 162 1.00 1.51 10.34
N TYR A 163 1.45 0.34 10.82
CA TYR A 163 0.55 -0.69 11.31
C TYR A 163 -0.17 -0.29 12.59
N ALA A 164 0.50 0.40 13.50
CA ALA A 164 -0.13 0.94 14.71
C ALA A 164 -1.23 1.95 14.35
N LYS A 165 -0.96 2.84 13.39
CA LYS A 165 -1.93 3.83 12.93
C LYS A 165 -3.08 3.19 12.17
N LEU A 166 -2.78 2.28 11.24
CA LEU A 166 -3.79 1.52 10.49
C LEU A 166 -4.73 0.77 11.43
N GLY A 167 -4.19 0.01 12.39
CA GLY A 167 -4.99 -0.77 13.35
C GLY A 167 -5.92 0.10 14.21
N LYS A 168 -5.50 1.34 14.52
CA LYS A 168 -6.33 2.31 15.26
C LYS A 168 -7.45 2.90 14.41
N GLU A 169 -7.12 3.31 13.18
CA GLU A 169 -8.03 4.07 12.32
C GLU A 169 -8.96 3.17 11.51
N MET A 170 -8.49 1.99 11.09
CA MET A 170 -9.23 1.09 10.19
C MET A 170 -10.59 0.66 10.75
N ARG A 171 -10.73 0.55 12.07
CA ARG A 171 -12.01 0.20 12.71
C ARG A 171 -13.12 1.20 12.40
N ASN A 172 -12.76 2.46 12.20
CA ASN A 172 -13.69 3.54 11.93
C ASN A 172 -14.04 3.69 10.44
N TRP A 173 -13.44 2.88 9.57
CA TRP A 173 -13.65 3.01 8.12
C TRP A 173 -14.82 2.17 7.59
N TRP A 174 -15.32 1.23 8.40
CA TRP A 174 -16.33 0.24 8.00
C TRP A 174 -17.69 0.40 8.73
N ASP A 175 -17.76 1.27 9.72
CA ASP A 175 -19.00 1.58 10.46
C ASP A 175 -19.65 2.82 9.83
#